data_e819c97a4db6e284921bb0347986109a
#
_entry.id   e819c97a4db6e284921bb0347986109a
#
_cell.length_a   1.000
_cell.length_b   1.000
_cell.length_c   1.000
_cell.angle_alpha   90.00
_cell.angle_beta   90.00
_cell.angle_gamma   90.00
#
_symmetry.space_group_name_H-M   'P 1'
#
loop_
_entity.id
_entity.type
_entity.pdbx_description
1 polymer ?
#
loop_
_entity_poly.entity_id
_entity_poly.type
_entity_poly.pdbx_seq_one_letter_code
_entity_poly.pdbx_strand_id
1 'polypeptide(L)'
;MSKKKRQTAKRKAAGSRRVVWWIGGLFLLIVAAAVGYRLWHVPYAGSDPSRMAGRWQRPDGGYMLDIRDIGPDGKLVAAYFNPRPIHVAHAGWKEQDGLLQLFVELRDVNYPGSTYTLTYDAETDSLGGIYYQAALRQSFDVVFRRRR
;
A
#
# COMPACT_ATOMS: atom_id res chain seq x y z
N MET A 1 11.17 47.94 -81.11
CA MET A 1 9.98 47.61 -80.36
C MET A 1 10.29 46.27 -79.60
N SER A 2 10.54 46.33 -78.32
CA SER A 2 10.94 45.15 -77.53
C SER A 2 9.87 44.85 -76.51
N LYS A 3 9.28 43.64 -76.60
CA LYS A 3 8.25 43.17 -75.68
C LYS A 3 8.90 42.42 -74.54
N LYS A 4 8.88 43.01 -73.33
CA LYS A 4 9.34 42.43 -72.09
C LYS A 4 8.31 41.47 -71.50
N LYS A 5 8.55 40.14 -71.54
CA LYS A 5 7.70 39.13 -70.90
C LYS A 5 7.95 39.16 -69.42
N ARG A 6 6.91 39.44 -68.63
CA ARG A 6 6.91 39.25 -67.16
C ARG A 6 6.72 37.75 -66.81
N GLN A 7 7.70 37.14 -66.18
CA GLN A 7 7.53 35.83 -65.59
C GLN A 7 7.02 36.01 -64.17
N THR A 8 5.81 35.54 -63.93
CA THR A 8 5.25 35.41 -62.58
C THR A 8 5.73 34.13 -61.94
N ALA A 9 6.64 34.23 -60.95
CA ALA A 9 7.11 33.10 -60.14
C ALA A 9 5.99 32.63 -59.20
N LYS A 10 5.48 31.42 -59.42
CA LYS A 10 4.64 30.69 -58.46
C LYS A 10 5.47 30.27 -57.26
N ARG A 11 5.34 30.96 -56.14
CA ARG A 11 5.84 30.48 -54.84
C ARG A 11 5.01 29.27 -54.41
N LYS A 12 5.60 28.07 -54.42
CA LYS A 12 5.04 26.86 -53.84
C LYS A 12 5.04 26.99 -52.31
N ALA A 13 3.87 26.98 -51.70
CA ALA A 13 3.68 26.84 -50.28
C ALA A 13 3.98 25.37 -49.85
N ALA A 14 5.23 25.13 -49.47
CA ALA A 14 5.70 23.83 -48.95
C ALA A 14 6.12 24.00 -47.50
N GLY A 15 5.17 24.23 -46.58
CA GLY A 15 5.49 24.48 -45.16
C GLY A 15 4.55 23.90 -44.12
N SER A 16 3.31 23.52 -44.49
CA SER A 16 2.29 23.21 -43.49
C SER A 16 2.24 21.73 -43.04
N ARG A 17 2.73 20.80 -43.88
CA ARG A 17 2.60 19.35 -43.56
C ARG A 17 3.57 18.87 -42.47
N ARG A 18 4.75 19.46 -42.34
CA ARG A 18 5.75 19.07 -41.34
C ARG A 18 5.36 19.52 -39.95
N VAL A 19 4.77 20.69 -39.78
CA VAL A 19 4.33 21.22 -38.47
C VAL A 19 3.22 20.38 -37.86
N VAL A 20 2.28 19.89 -38.67
CA VAL A 20 1.17 19.05 -38.21
C VAL A 20 1.67 17.72 -37.64
N TRP A 21 2.72 17.13 -38.21
CA TRP A 21 3.30 15.89 -37.71
C TRP A 21 4.03 16.07 -36.33
N TRP A 22 4.68 17.24 -36.15
CA TRP A 22 5.34 17.55 -34.87
C TRP A 22 4.33 17.79 -33.74
N ILE A 23 3.20 18.46 -34.03
CA ILE A 23 2.13 18.71 -33.05
C ILE A 23 1.44 17.40 -32.67
N GLY A 24 1.17 16.50 -33.63
CA GLY A 24 0.58 15.19 -33.36
C GLY A 24 1.51 14.28 -32.48
N GLY A 25 2.81 14.29 -32.77
CA GLY A 25 3.80 13.55 -31.99
C GLY A 25 3.91 14.05 -30.55
N LEU A 26 3.93 15.37 -30.35
CA LEU A 26 3.99 15.98 -29.02
C LEU A 26 2.72 15.67 -28.20
N PHE A 27 1.55 15.71 -28.82
CA PHE A 27 0.28 15.39 -28.17
C PHE A 27 0.23 13.91 -27.73
N LEU A 28 0.68 12.97 -28.57
CA LEU A 28 0.79 11.56 -28.22
C LEU A 28 1.75 11.30 -27.05
N LEU A 29 2.88 11.99 -26.99
CA LEU A 29 3.83 11.90 -25.86
C LEU A 29 3.23 12.44 -24.57
N ILE A 30 2.49 13.54 -24.61
CA ILE A 30 1.82 14.12 -23.44
C ILE A 30 0.73 13.17 -22.94
N VAL A 31 -0.07 12.56 -23.82
CA VAL A 31 -1.11 11.60 -23.46
C VAL A 31 -0.47 10.34 -22.87
N ALA A 32 0.60 9.81 -23.47
CA ALA A 32 1.32 8.65 -22.93
C ALA A 32 1.95 8.94 -21.56
N ALA A 33 2.52 10.14 -21.38
CA ALA A 33 3.05 10.58 -20.08
C ALA A 33 1.94 10.75 -19.04
N ALA A 34 0.79 11.30 -19.40
CA ALA A 34 -0.34 11.47 -18.49
C ALA A 34 -0.97 10.13 -18.11
N VAL A 35 -1.07 9.17 -19.03
CA VAL A 35 -1.55 7.81 -18.76
C VAL A 35 -0.53 7.07 -17.90
N GLY A 36 0.76 7.15 -18.21
CA GLY A 36 1.83 6.56 -17.39
C GLY A 36 1.87 7.14 -15.98
N TYR A 37 1.72 8.48 -15.86
CA TYR A 37 1.63 9.15 -14.57
C TYR A 37 0.39 8.68 -13.77
N ARG A 38 -0.76 8.53 -14.42
CA ARG A 38 -2.00 8.02 -13.80
C ARG A 38 -1.87 6.56 -13.37
N LEU A 39 -1.19 5.72 -14.14
CA LEU A 39 -0.96 4.31 -13.81
C LEU A 39 0.07 4.14 -12.68
N TRP A 40 1.02 5.07 -12.56
CA TRP A 40 2.00 5.08 -11.47
C TRP A 40 1.49 5.77 -10.20
N HIS A 41 0.54 6.68 -10.35
CA HIS A 41 -0.12 7.38 -9.25
C HIS A 41 -1.59 6.93 -9.15
N VAL A 42 -1.86 5.61 -9.30
CA VAL A 42 -3.08 5.08 -8.68
C VAL A 42 -2.90 5.41 -7.19
N PRO A 43 -3.69 6.35 -6.62
CA PRO A 43 -3.69 6.47 -5.18
C PRO A 43 -4.07 5.07 -4.71
N TYR A 44 -3.14 4.38 -4.07
CA TYR A 44 -3.48 3.25 -3.24
C TYR A 44 -4.59 3.81 -2.36
N ALA A 45 -5.81 3.41 -2.59
CA ALA A 45 -6.92 3.73 -1.71
C ALA A 45 -6.47 3.18 -0.38
N GLY A 46 -5.97 4.06 0.50
CA GLY A 46 -5.33 3.68 1.73
C GLY A 46 -6.21 2.65 2.39
N SER A 47 -5.68 1.48 2.66
CA SER A 47 -6.49 0.39 3.21
C SER A 47 -7.09 0.94 4.50
N ASP A 48 -8.41 0.99 4.60
CA ASP A 48 -9.08 1.48 5.79
C ASP A 48 -8.59 0.66 7.01
N PRO A 49 -7.91 1.28 7.99
CA PRO A 49 -7.38 0.57 9.14
C PRO A 49 -8.46 -0.10 9.99
N SER A 50 -9.71 0.37 9.92
CA SER A 50 -10.84 -0.25 10.59
C SER A 50 -11.06 -1.71 10.16
N ARG A 51 -10.58 -2.10 8.98
CA ARG A 51 -10.62 -3.47 8.49
C ARG A 51 -9.79 -4.44 9.35
N MET A 52 -8.80 -3.95 10.12
CA MET A 52 -8.07 -4.80 11.07
C MET A 52 -8.87 -5.09 12.35
N ALA A 53 -9.95 -4.36 12.63
CA ALA A 53 -10.78 -4.61 13.81
C ALA A 53 -11.43 -5.99 13.74
N GLY A 54 -11.48 -6.68 14.89
CA GLY A 54 -12.11 -7.99 15.04
C GLY A 54 -11.22 -9.02 15.69
N ARG A 55 -11.69 -10.28 15.64
CA ARG A 55 -10.98 -11.42 16.26
C ARG A 55 -10.21 -12.20 15.22
N TRP A 56 -8.98 -12.51 15.58
CA TRP A 56 -8.01 -13.18 14.73
C TRP A 56 -7.45 -14.38 15.46
N GLN A 57 -7.35 -15.51 14.76
CA GLN A 57 -6.84 -16.77 15.33
C GLN A 57 -5.73 -17.34 14.47
N ARG A 58 -4.66 -17.84 15.11
CA ARG A 58 -3.62 -18.61 14.43
C ARG A 58 -4.11 -20.06 14.20
N PRO A 59 -3.98 -20.60 12.98
CA PRO A 59 -4.39 -21.98 12.67
C PRO A 59 -3.56 -23.05 13.39
N ASP A 60 -2.31 -22.71 13.77
CA ASP A 60 -1.32 -23.61 14.40
C ASP A 60 -1.45 -23.69 15.92
N GLY A 61 -2.50 -23.10 16.52
CA GLY A 61 -2.71 -23.16 17.95
C GLY A 61 -3.91 -22.37 18.45
N GLY A 62 -4.02 -22.28 19.79
CA GLY A 62 -5.10 -21.54 20.45
C GLY A 62 -4.86 -20.03 20.56
N TYR A 63 -3.88 -19.49 19.85
CA TYR A 63 -3.50 -18.08 19.89
C TYR A 63 -4.57 -17.21 19.27
N MET A 64 -5.07 -16.23 20.02
CA MET A 64 -6.11 -15.31 19.55
C MET A 64 -5.71 -13.87 19.84
N LEU A 65 -5.94 -13.01 18.87
CA LEU A 65 -5.77 -11.57 18.95
C LEU A 65 -7.13 -10.92 18.70
N ASP A 66 -7.56 -10.01 19.55
CA ASP A 66 -8.79 -9.22 19.42
C ASP A 66 -8.40 -7.74 19.30
N ILE A 67 -8.72 -7.12 18.19
CA ILE A 67 -8.34 -5.75 17.83
C ILE A 67 -9.59 -4.88 17.85
N ARG A 68 -9.52 -3.75 18.57
CA ARG A 68 -10.62 -2.80 18.73
C ARG A 68 -10.10 -1.36 18.74
N ASP A 69 -11.02 -0.42 18.67
CA ASP A 69 -10.79 1.00 18.92
C ASP A 69 -9.60 1.56 18.13
N ILE A 70 -9.61 1.34 16.82
CA ILE A 70 -8.54 1.79 15.92
C ILE A 70 -8.66 3.29 15.68
N GLY A 71 -7.75 4.06 16.28
CA GLY A 71 -7.69 5.51 16.13
C GLY A 71 -6.86 5.94 14.90
N PRO A 72 -7.14 7.13 14.36
CA PRO A 72 -6.40 7.68 13.22
C PRO A 72 -4.95 8.08 13.57
N ASP A 73 -4.63 8.17 14.85
CA ASP A 73 -3.31 8.51 15.39
C ASP A 73 -2.36 7.30 15.51
N GLY A 74 -2.71 6.16 14.91
CA GLY A 74 -1.91 4.94 14.96
C GLY A 74 -2.11 4.11 16.24
N LYS A 75 -2.99 4.55 17.15
CA LYS A 75 -3.31 3.78 18.36
C LYS A 75 -4.43 2.78 18.10
N LEU A 76 -4.43 1.68 18.84
CA LEU A 76 -5.51 0.72 18.89
C LEU A 76 -5.51 -0.01 20.24
N VAL A 77 -6.62 -0.64 20.54
CA VAL A 77 -6.75 -1.57 21.68
C VAL A 77 -6.62 -3.00 21.17
N ALA A 78 -5.70 -3.76 21.76
CA ALA A 78 -5.54 -5.17 21.46
C ALA A 78 -5.64 -6.00 22.74
N ALA A 79 -6.28 -7.18 22.65
CA ALA A 79 -6.23 -8.21 23.66
C ALA A 79 -5.67 -9.50 23.06
N TYR A 80 -4.80 -10.17 23.80
CA TYR A 80 -4.15 -11.40 23.33
C TYR A 80 -4.43 -12.56 24.30
N PHE A 81 -4.63 -13.77 23.74
CA PHE A 81 -4.98 -14.96 24.49
C PHE A 81 -4.15 -16.17 24.03
N ASN A 82 -3.66 -16.98 25.01
CA ASN A 82 -2.95 -18.25 24.78
C ASN A 82 -3.13 -19.26 25.94
N PRO A 83 -4.20 -20.01 26.04
CA PRO A 83 -5.60 -19.63 25.78
C PRO A 83 -6.12 -18.58 26.78
N ARG A 84 -5.40 -18.36 27.91
CA ARG A 84 -5.71 -17.34 28.92
C ARG A 84 -5.32 -15.95 28.41
N PRO A 85 -5.93 -14.89 28.92
CA PRO A 85 -5.50 -13.53 28.64
C PRO A 85 -4.03 -13.32 29.00
N ILE A 86 -3.30 -12.68 28.11
CA ILE A 86 -1.90 -12.25 28.27
C ILE A 86 -1.87 -10.73 28.21
N HIS A 87 -1.14 -10.10 29.10
CA HIS A 87 -1.05 -8.64 29.16
C HIS A 87 -0.40 -8.07 27.89
N VAL A 88 -1.12 -7.17 27.22
CA VAL A 88 -0.63 -6.37 26.10
C VAL A 88 -0.10 -5.06 26.67
N ALA A 89 1.21 -4.83 26.59
CA ALA A 89 1.86 -3.63 27.08
C ALA A 89 1.70 -2.46 26.10
N HIS A 90 1.85 -2.74 24.79
CA HIS A 90 1.69 -1.76 23.72
C HIS A 90 1.02 -2.41 22.52
N ALA A 91 0.15 -1.64 21.87
CA ALA A 91 -0.42 -1.99 20.58
C ALA A 91 -0.61 -0.74 19.74
N GLY A 92 -0.38 -0.85 18.44
CA GLY A 92 -0.51 0.26 17.52
C GLY A 92 -0.47 -0.20 16.08
N TRP A 93 -0.76 0.73 15.17
CA TRP A 93 -0.69 0.49 13.74
C TRP A 93 -0.05 1.66 13.02
N LYS A 94 0.45 1.41 11.83
CA LYS A 94 0.93 2.42 10.89
C LYS A 94 0.62 1.99 9.47
N GLU A 95 0.55 2.95 8.58
CA GLU A 95 0.61 2.69 7.14
C GLU A 95 2.04 2.94 6.66
N GLN A 96 2.60 1.97 5.96
CA GLN A 96 3.91 2.08 5.35
C GLN A 96 3.87 1.43 3.96
N ASP A 97 4.25 2.18 2.93
CA ASP A 97 4.25 1.73 1.53
C ASP A 97 2.89 1.20 1.05
N GLY A 98 1.79 1.80 1.53
CA GLY A 98 0.42 1.39 1.23
C GLY A 98 -0.05 0.14 1.98
N LEU A 99 0.75 -0.40 2.90
CA LEU A 99 0.42 -1.56 3.70
C LEU A 99 0.10 -1.16 5.14
N LEU A 100 -0.96 -1.74 5.70
CA LEU A 100 -1.30 -1.58 7.11
C LEU A 100 -0.46 -2.56 7.95
N GLN A 101 0.36 -2.02 8.81
CA GLN A 101 1.18 -2.78 9.75
C GLN A 101 0.64 -2.63 11.17
N LEU A 102 0.50 -3.75 11.85
CA LEU A 102 0.11 -3.88 13.25
C LEU A 102 1.31 -4.25 14.09
N PHE A 103 1.48 -3.59 15.22
CA PHE A 103 2.45 -3.93 16.24
C PHE A 103 1.74 -4.26 17.56
N VAL A 104 2.14 -5.35 18.22
CA VAL A 104 1.66 -5.73 19.55
C VAL A 104 2.83 -6.21 20.40
N GLU A 105 3.02 -5.62 21.58
CA GLU A 105 4.00 -6.07 22.58
C GLU A 105 3.28 -6.76 23.73
N LEU A 106 3.74 -7.98 24.06
CA LEU A 106 3.25 -8.78 25.19
C LEU A 106 4.23 -8.67 26.36
N ARG A 107 3.71 -8.35 27.53
CA ARG A 107 4.52 -8.24 28.75
C ARG A 107 3.80 -8.91 29.92
N ASP A 108 4.06 -10.19 30.06
CA ASP A 108 3.44 -11.06 31.06
C ASP A 108 4.44 -12.14 31.49
N VAL A 109 4.04 -12.98 32.44
CA VAL A 109 4.78 -14.21 32.78
C VAL A 109 4.97 -15.05 31.53
N ASN A 110 6.18 -15.46 31.20
CA ASN A 110 6.60 -16.13 29.95
C ASN A 110 6.57 -15.26 28.68
N TYR A 111 6.21 -13.98 28.77
CA TYR A 111 6.21 -13.01 27.67
C TYR A 111 6.98 -11.74 28.05
N PRO A 112 8.31 -11.81 28.25
CA PRO A 112 9.11 -10.66 28.72
C PRO A 112 9.43 -9.67 27.60
N GLY A 113 8.42 -9.11 26.94
CA GLY A 113 8.57 -8.22 25.80
C GLY A 113 8.55 -8.94 24.45
N SER A 114 7.82 -10.05 24.34
CA SER A 114 7.57 -10.71 23.06
C SER A 114 6.70 -9.82 22.16
N THR A 115 6.99 -9.78 20.86
CA THR A 115 6.29 -8.86 19.95
C THR A 115 5.71 -9.56 18.71
N TYR A 116 4.60 -9.03 18.23
CA TYR A 116 4.08 -9.29 16.90
C TYR A 116 4.28 -8.06 16.03
N THR A 117 4.81 -8.26 14.84
CA THR A 117 4.82 -7.27 13.74
C THR A 117 4.13 -7.91 12.56
N LEU A 118 2.91 -7.48 12.29
CA LEU A 118 2.01 -8.11 11.32
C LEU A 118 1.61 -7.11 10.25
N THR A 119 1.40 -7.59 9.03
CA THR A 119 0.85 -6.84 7.91
C THR A 119 -0.52 -7.38 7.57
N TYR A 120 -1.49 -6.49 7.37
CA TYR A 120 -2.83 -6.87 6.93
C TYR A 120 -2.86 -7.13 5.44
N ASP A 121 -3.30 -8.32 5.06
CA ASP A 121 -3.59 -8.68 3.68
C ASP A 121 -5.10 -8.61 3.46
N ALA A 122 -5.52 -7.68 2.62
CA ALA A 122 -6.92 -7.43 2.31
C ALA A 122 -7.52 -8.48 1.36
N GLU A 123 -6.70 -9.18 0.58
CA GLU A 123 -7.17 -10.20 -0.37
C GLU A 123 -7.54 -11.49 0.36
N THR A 124 -6.71 -11.89 1.31
CA THR A 124 -6.91 -13.13 2.08
C THR A 124 -7.59 -12.91 3.42
N ASP A 125 -7.87 -11.64 3.79
CA ASP A 125 -8.39 -11.22 5.10
C ASP A 125 -7.60 -11.87 6.23
N SER A 126 -6.27 -11.66 6.22
CA SER A 126 -5.33 -12.22 7.18
C SER A 126 -4.33 -11.19 7.70
N LEU A 127 -3.73 -11.48 8.87
CA LEU A 127 -2.61 -10.75 9.42
C LEU A 127 -1.38 -11.67 9.41
N GLY A 128 -0.42 -11.39 8.54
CA GLY A 128 0.81 -12.18 8.38
C GLY A 128 2.04 -11.40 8.83
N GLY A 129 3.04 -12.08 9.37
CA GLY A 129 4.29 -11.44 9.74
C GLY A 129 5.09 -12.20 10.77
N ILE A 130 5.79 -11.48 11.64
CA ILE A 130 6.78 -12.05 12.56
C ILE A 130 6.28 -12.02 14.01
N TYR A 131 6.41 -13.12 14.69
CA TYR A 131 6.38 -13.22 16.15
C TYR A 131 7.81 -13.35 16.69
N TYR A 132 8.26 -12.37 17.45
CA TYR A 132 9.50 -12.46 18.21
C TYR A 132 9.22 -12.95 19.62
N GLN A 133 9.71 -14.13 19.96
CA GLN A 133 9.63 -14.71 21.30
C GLN A 133 10.84 -14.28 22.14
N ALA A 134 10.66 -13.29 22.98
CA ALA A 134 11.75 -12.67 23.73
C ALA A 134 12.47 -13.65 24.69
N ALA A 135 11.73 -14.57 25.32
CA ALA A 135 12.32 -15.57 26.26
C ALA A 135 13.32 -16.48 25.57
N LEU A 136 13.14 -16.82 24.31
CA LEU A 136 14.01 -17.68 23.52
C LEU A 136 14.91 -16.91 22.56
N ARG A 137 14.69 -15.60 22.37
CA ARG A 137 15.34 -14.74 21.36
C ARG A 137 15.21 -15.31 19.95
N GLN A 138 14.03 -15.84 19.65
CA GLN A 138 13.72 -16.45 18.34
C GLN A 138 12.56 -15.73 17.65
N SER A 139 12.60 -15.74 16.33
CA SER A 139 11.54 -15.20 15.48
C SER A 139 10.87 -16.32 14.69
N PHE A 140 9.57 -16.21 14.52
CA PHE A 140 8.73 -17.17 13.82
C PHE A 140 7.83 -16.44 12.84
N ASP A 141 7.69 -16.97 11.63
CA ASP A 141 6.65 -16.55 10.72
C ASP A 141 5.30 -17.03 11.22
N VAL A 142 4.33 -16.11 11.24
CA VAL A 142 2.99 -16.40 11.76
C VAL A 142 1.93 -15.79 10.87
N VAL A 143 0.76 -16.45 10.84
CA VAL A 143 -0.42 -15.95 10.16
C VAL A 143 -1.63 -16.07 11.08
N PHE A 144 -2.38 -15.00 11.22
CA PHE A 144 -3.69 -15.00 11.85
C PHE A 144 -4.77 -14.90 10.78
N ARG A 145 -5.84 -15.66 10.93
CA ARG A 145 -7.03 -15.61 10.08
C ARG A 145 -8.20 -15.05 10.87
N ARG A 146 -9.06 -14.29 10.20
CA ARG A 146 -10.25 -13.75 10.85
C ARG A 146 -11.14 -14.89 11.36
N ARG A 147 -11.53 -14.77 12.62
CA ARG A 147 -12.53 -15.66 13.20
C ARG A 147 -13.93 -15.07 12.96
N ARG A 148 -14.73 -15.80 12.24
CA ARG A 148 -16.15 -15.50 12.03
C ARG A 148 -17.00 -15.97 13.21
#